data_f1f7bf01c7d79905b86aba19dc4382e4
#
_entry.id   f1f7bf01c7d79905b86aba19dc4382e4
#
_cell.length_a   1.000
_cell.length_b   1.000
_cell.length_c   1.000
_cell.angle_alpha   90.00
_cell.angle_beta   90.00
_cell.angle_gamma   90.00
#
_symmetry.space_group_name_H-M   'P 1'
#
loop_
_entity.id
_entity.type
_entity.pdbx_description
1 polymer ?
#
loop_
_entity_poly.entity_id
_entity_poly.type
_entity_poly.pdbx_seq_one_letter_code
_entity_poly.pdbx_strand_id
1 'polypeptide(L)'
;QNRHKGYVRALQEAGLSYDPDHVVWFYTEDRAIHPYERIRQMAEAGEQMDAVVCYNDQIAVEVIRALTEAGRSVPDDVSVTGYDNSFIAESSAVKLTTIAHPQEKLGEMAAEMLLSLMRDGQPAGGNDRILIEPELVIRDSCKSRKNNL
;
A
#
# COMPACT_ATOMS: atom_id res chain seq x y z
N GLN A 1 -5.05 -10.44 2.81
CA GLN A 1 -4.24 -11.34 3.67
C GLN A 1 -2.74 -11.29 3.35
N ASN A 2 -2.30 -11.29 2.07
CA ASN A 2 -0.87 -11.33 1.74
C ASN A 2 -0.13 -10.02 2.04
N ARG A 3 -0.75 -8.86 1.81
CA ARG A 3 -0.17 -7.55 2.16
C ARG A 3 0.07 -7.43 3.66
N HIS A 4 -0.90 -7.83 4.49
CA HIS A 4 -0.75 -7.86 5.94
C HIS A 4 0.36 -8.82 6.40
N LYS A 5 0.49 -10.01 5.79
CA LYS A 5 1.61 -10.91 6.09
C LYS A 5 2.97 -10.29 5.76
N GLY A 6 3.06 -9.55 4.65
CA GLY A 6 4.27 -8.79 4.29
C GLY A 6 4.60 -7.71 5.31
N TYR A 7 3.61 -6.97 5.78
CA TYR A 7 3.78 -5.97 6.84
C TYR A 7 4.31 -6.59 8.14
N VAL A 8 3.67 -7.67 8.63
CA VAL A 8 4.12 -8.38 9.84
C VAL A 8 5.56 -8.88 9.70
N ARG A 9 5.89 -9.47 8.54
CA ARG A 9 7.26 -9.94 8.27
C ARG A 9 8.26 -8.79 8.29
N ALA A 10 7.95 -7.65 7.66
CA ALA A 10 8.83 -6.49 7.65
C ALA A 10 9.10 -5.94 9.06
N LEU A 11 8.08 -5.89 9.92
CA LEU A 11 8.26 -5.51 11.33
C LEU A 11 9.21 -6.48 12.05
N GLN A 12 9.02 -7.79 11.89
CA GLN A 12 9.86 -8.81 12.50
C GLN A 12 11.32 -8.72 12.04
N GLU A 13 11.55 -8.54 10.73
CA GLU A 13 12.88 -8.37 10.15
C GLU A 13 13.58 -7.09 10.65
N ALA A 14 12.81 -6.04 10.97
CA ALA A 14 13.29 -4.80 11.57
C ALA A 14 13.43 -4.86 13.10
N GLY A 15 13.12 -5.99 13.76
CA GLY A 15 13.13 -6.11 15.21
C GLY A 15 12.01 -5.34 15.93
N LEU A 16 10.95 -4.97 15.22
CA LEU A 16 9.79 -4.25 15.74
C LEU A 16 8.67 -5.22 16.14
N SER A 17 7.96 -4.87 17.21
CA SER A 17 6.82 -5.65 17.67
C SER A 17 5.58 -5.39 16.80
N TYR A 18 4.86 -6.47 16.47
CA TYR A 18 3.55 -6.37 15.86
C TYR A 18 2.48 -6.13 16.95
N ASP A 19 1.65 -5.13 16.74
CA ASP A 19 0.50 -4.84 17.58
C ASP A 19 -0.78 -4.90 16.74
N PRO A 20 -1.73 -5.80 17.05
CA PRO A 20 -2.99 -5.91 16.33
C PRO A 20 -3.89 -4.67 16.46
N ASP A 21 -3.76 -3.88 17.53
CA ASP A 21 -4.54 -2.65 17.74
C ASP A 21 -4.13 -1.52 16.79
N HIS A 22 -2.93 -1.63 16.20
CA HIS A 22 -2.46 -0.76 15.13
C HIS A 22 -2.91 -1.21 13.73
N VAL A 23 -3.76 -2.23 13.61
CA VAL A 23 -4.27 -2.70 12.31
C VAL A 23 -5.74 -2.35 12.17
N VAL A 24 -6.03 -1.47 11.23
CA VAL A 24 -7.40 -1.07 10.90
C VAL A 24 -7.99 -2.02 9.87
N TRP A 25 -8.91 -2.87 10.32
CA TRP A 25 -9.67 -3.76 9.44
C TRP A 25 -10.95 -3.06 8.98
N PHE A 26 -11.31 -3.24 7.71
CA PHE A 26 -12.52 -2.66 7.13
C PHE A 26 -13.13 -3.62 6.10
N TYR A 27 -14.43 -3.47 5.86
CA TYR A 27 -15.13 -4.13 4.77
C TYR A 27 -15.10 -3.26 3.52
N THR A 28 -15.38 -3.87 2.37
CA THR A 28 -15.36 -3.17 1.07
C THR A 28 -16.31 -1.97 1.05
N GLU A 29 -17.45 -2.09 1.72
CA GLU A 29 -18.49 -1.06 1.83
C GLU A 29 -17.99 0.16 2.63
N ASP A 30 -17.18 -0.04 3.65
CA ASP A 30 -16.71 1.00 4.58
C ASP A 30 -15.30 1.48 4.29
N ARG A 31 -14.68 1.00 3.20
CA ARG A 31 -13.27 1.23 2.89
C ARG A 31 -12.84 2.69 2.78
N ALA A 32 -13.76 3.59 2.45
CA ALA A 32 -13.47 5.02 2.34
C ALA A 32 -13.67 5.75 3.68
N ILE A 33 -14.58 5.31 4.51
CA ILE A 33 -15.02 5.99 5.72
C ILE A 33 -14.26 5.48 6.94
N HIS A 34 -14.25 4.17 7.16
CA HIS A 34 -13.70 3.58 8.38
C HIS A 34 -12.21 3.87 8.58
N PRO A 35 -11.31 3.69 7.59
CA PRO A 35 -9.90 4.05 7.76
C PRO A 35 -9.69 5.53 8.05
N TYR A 36 -10.43 6.41 7.38
CA TYR A 36 -10.41 7.85 7.64
C TYR A 36 -10.79 8.18 9.09
N GLU A 37 -11.93 7.69 9.56
CA GLU A 37 -12.42 7.96 10.92
C GLU A 37 -11.47 7.44 11.99
N ARG A 38 -10.97 6.20 11.81
CA ARG A 38 -10.06 5.59 12.78
C ARG A 38 -8.73 6.34 12.88
N ILE A 39 -8.12 6.69 11.74
CA ILE A 39 -6.86 7.45 11.73
C ILE A 39 -7.06 8.85 12.32
N ARG A 40 -8.17 9.50 12.00
CA ARG A 40 -8.51 10.79 12.58
C ARG A 40 -8.64 10.73 14.11
N GLN A 41 -9.36 9.75 14.64
CA GLN A 41 -9.51 9.53 16.08
C GLN A 41 -8.15 9.29 16.77
N MET A 42 -7.30 8.45 16.20
CA MET A 42 -5.96 8.18 16.72
C MET A 42 -5.10 9.46 16.74
N ALA A 43 -5.13 10.24 15.67
CA ALA A 43 -4.38 11.49 15.56
C ALA A 43 -4.88 12.56 16.57
N GLU A 44 -6.20 12.72 16.72
CA GLU A 44 -6.83 13.63 17.69
C GLU A 44 -6.57 13.19 19.13
N ALA A 45 -6.48 11.89 19.40
CA ALA A 45 -6.10 11.34 20.71
C ALA A 45 -4.60 11.53 21.03
N GLY A 46 -3.80 12.02 20.08
CA GLY A 46 -2.36 12.22 20.26
C GLY A 46 -1.55 10.93 20.18
N GLU A 47 -2.12 9.85 19.65
CA GLU A 47 -1.38 8.60 19.47
C GLU A 47 -0.16 8.81 18.58
N GLN A 48 0.96 8.17 18.96
CA GLN A 48 2.21 8.26 18.21
C GLN A 48 2.15 7.35 16.99
N MET A 49 2.25 7.95 15.82
CA MET A 49 2.29 7.25 14.54
C MET A 49 3.48 7.76 13.73
N ASP A 50 4.41 6.89 13.38
CA ASP A 50 5.54 7.23 12.51
C ASP A 50 5.22 7.02 11.04
N ALA A 51 4.44 5.98 10.75
CA ALA A 51 4.03 5.65 9.39
C ALA A 51 2.70 4.91 9.36
N VAL A 52 1.98 5.06 8.23
CA VAL A 52 0.77 4.30 7.92
C VAL A 52 0.95 3.58 6.59
N VAL A 53 0.83 2.25 6.62
CA VAL A 53 0.87 1.40 5.42
C VAL A 53 -0.56 1.12 4.98
N CYS A 54 -0.97 1.69 3.85
CA CYS A 54 -2.34 1.59 3.37
C CYS A 54 -2.54 0.38 2.44
N TYR A 55 -3.75 -0.15 2.43
CA TYR A 55 -4.12 -1.24 1.55
C TYR A 55 -4.02 -0.85 0.07
N ASN A 56 -4.41 0.37 -0.29
CA ASN A 56 -4.27 0.91 -1.64
C ASN A 56 -4.15 2.44 -1.62
N ASP A 57 -3.95 3.05 -2.81
CA ASP A 57 -3.75 4.49 -2.95
C ASP A 57 -5.00 5.31 -2.58
N GLN A 58 -6.19 4.80 -2.87
CA GLN A 58 -7.43 5.48 -2.52
C GLN A 58 -7.57 5.65 -0.99
N ILE A 59 -7.27 4.59 -0.24
CA ILE A 59 -7.27 4.64 1.23
C ILE A 59 -6.15 5.55 1.72
N ALA A 60 -4.97 5.52 1.08
CA ALA A 60 -3.86 6.38 1.46
C ALA A 60 -4.21 7.88 1.36
N VAL A 61 -4.94 8.28 0.33
CA VAL A 61 -5.42 9.69 0.19
C VAL A 61 -6.39 10.06 1.32
N GLU A 62 -7.32 9.17 1.69
CA GLU A 62 -8.23 9.41 2.82
C GLU A 62 -7.49 9.47 4.17
N VAL A 63 -6.46 8.64 4.34
CA VAL A 63 -5.58 8.69 5.52
C VAL A 63 -4.82 10.02 5.58
N ILE A 64 -4.25 10.50 4.47
CA ILE A 64 -3.57 11.79 4.41
C ILE A 64 -4.54 12.91 4.76
N ARG A 65 -5.77 12.87 4.25
CA ARG A 65 -6.81 13.85 4.58
C ARG A 65 -7.12 13.84 6.08
N ALA A 66 -7.33 12.67 6.69
CA ALA A 66 -7.59 12.52 8.11
C ALA A 66 -6.47 13.09 8.98
N LEU A 67 -5.20 12.79 8.63
CA LEU A 67 -4.02 13.31 9.31
C LEU A 67 -3.93 14.83 9.21
N THR A 68 -4.14 15.39 8.00
CA THR A 68 -4.08 16.83 7.76
C THR A 68 -5.17 17.58 8.53
N GLU A 69 -6.41 17.08 8.55
CA GLU A 69 -7.51 17.64 9.31
C GLU A 69 -7.28 17.58 10.83
N ALA A 70 -6.53 16.59 11.31
CA ALA A 70 -6.08 16.47 12.70
C ALA A 70 -4.79 17.28 13.00
N GLY A 71 -4.30 18.10 12.05
CA GLY A 71 -3.13 18.96 12.22
C GLY A 71 -1.77 18.23 12.12
N ARG A 72 -1.74 17.02 11.54
CA ARG A 72 -0.51 16.26 11.29
C ARG A 72 -0.04 16.45 9.85
N SER A 73 1.23 16.66 9.65
CA SER A 73 1.87 16.83 8.33
C SER A 73 2.34 15.50 7.75
N VAL A 74 2.11 15.29 6.44
CA VAL A 74 2.67 14.17 5.67
C VAL A 74 3.65 14.74 4.65
N PRO A 75 4.91 14.30 4.65
CA PRO A 75 5.51 13.20 5.40
C PRO A 75 6.15 13.60 6.75
N ASP A 76 6.04 14.87 7.18
CA ASP A 76 6.85 15.40 8.28
C ASP A 76 6.56 14.75 9.63
N ASP A 77 5.31 14.61 10.01
CA ASP A 77 4.92 13.92 11.23
C ASP A 77 4.68 12.44 11.00
N VAL A 78 4.01 12.09 9.87
CA VAL A 78 3.62 10.71 9.55
C VAL A 78 3.94 10.40 8.10
N SER A 79 4.66 9.33 7.82
CA SER A 79 4.85 8.81 6.47
C SER A 79 3.64 7.96 6.06
N VAL A 80 3.21 8.04 4.79
CA VAL A 80 2.07 7.27 4.28
C VAL A 80 2.45 6.55 3.00
N THR A 81 2.18 5.24 2.92
CA THR A 81 2.37 4.47 1.69
C THR A 81 1.05 3.96 1.14
N GLY A 82 0.95 3.96 -0.18
CA GLY A 82 -0.16 3.36 -0.93
C GLY A 82 0.20 2.02 -1.57
N TYR A 83 -0.68 1.58 -2.47
CA TYR A 83 -0.51 0.38 -3.28
C TYR A 83 -1.40 0.53 -4.53
N ASP A 84 -0.98 0.03 -5.67
CA ASP A 84 -1.57 -0.01 -7.01
C ASP A 84 -0.96 0.98 -8.01
N ASN A 85 -0.26 2.05 -7.57
CA ASN A 85 0.26 3.13 -8.42
C ASN A 85 -0.82 3.68 -9.36
N SER A 86 -1.99 3.92 -8.82
CA SER A 86 -3.14 4.45 -9.55
C SER A 86 -2.96 5.94 -9.88
N PHE A 87 -3.75 6.48 -10.79
CA PHE A 87 -3.72 7.90 -11.15
C PHE A 87 -3.79 8.83 -9.93
N ILE A 88 -4.55 8.46 -8.89
CA ILE A 88 -4.68 9.26 -7.67
C ILE A 88 -3.36 9.38 -6.90
N ALA A 89 -2.47 8.40 -6.99
CA ALA A 89 -1.16 8.44 -6.32
C ALA A 89 -0.28 9.58 -6.83
N GLU A 90 -0.43 9.96 -8.09
CA GLU A 90 0.35 11.01 -8.73
C GLU A 90 -0.35 12.36 -8.69
N SER A 91 -1.70 12.36 -8.74
CA SER A 91 -2.52 13.58 -8.78
C SER A 91 -2.93 14.13 -7.42
N SER A 92 -2.68 13.40 -6.33
CA SER A 92 -2.97 13.86 -4.96
C SER A 92 -2.05 15.02 -4.54
N ALA A 93 -2.52 15.84 -3.57
CA ALA A 93 -1.78 17.01 -3.07
C ALA A 93 -0.39 16.64 -2.53
N VAL A 94 -0.27 15.47 -1.89
CA VAL A 94 1.00 14.84 -1.53
C VAL A 94 1.14 13.60 -2.41
N LYS A 95 2.10 13.58 -3.33
CA LYS A 95 2.30 12.44 -4.23
C LYS A 95 2.69 11.19 -3.45
N LEU A 96 1.96 10.10 -3.67
CA LEU A 96 2.09 8.88 -2.88
C LEU A 96 3.29 8.02 -3.28
N THR A 97 4.10 7.66 -2.31
CA THR A 97 4.96 6.48 -2.37
C THR A 97 4.07 5.25 -2.38
N THR A 98 4.20 4.41 -3.39
CA THR A 98 3.26 3.31 -3.64
C THR A 98 3.95 2.12 -4.31
N ILE A 99 3.25 1.02 -4.40
CA ILE A 99 3.70 -0.17 -5.13
C ILE A 99 3.00 -0.21 -6.49
N ALA A 100 3.79 -0.23 -7.55
CA ALA A 100 3.29 -0.40 -8.92
C ALA A 100 3.16 -1.89 -9.28
N HIS A 101 2.01 -2.24 -9.84
CA HIS A 101 1.85 -3.50 -10.55
C HIS A 101 2.22 -3.30 -12.02
N PRO A 102 3.02 -4.15 -12.61
CA PRO A 102 3.32 -4.10 -14.04
C PRO A 102 2.11 -4.60 -14.87
N GLN A 103 1.05 -3.79 -14.93
CA GLN A 103 -0.26 -4.16 -15.51
C GLN A 103 -0.17 -4.54 -16.99
N GLU A 104 0.61 -3.79 -17.79
CA GLU A 104 0.84 -4.10 -19.21
C GLU A 104 1.48 -5.49 -19.36
N LYS A 105 2.59 -5.71 -18.66
CA LYS A 105 3.29 -7.00 -18.68
C LYS A 105 2.40 -8.15 -18.21
N LEU A 106 1.56 -7.90 -17.20
CA LEU A 106 0.59 -8.88 -16.71
C LEU A 106 -0.44 -9.24 -17.80
N GLY A 107 -0.94 -8.21 -18.51
CA GLY A 107 -1.87 -8.39 -19.62
C GLY A 107 -1.26 -9.15 -20.79
N GLU A 108 -0.04 -8.78 -21.20
CA GLU A 108 0.70 -9.47 -22.28
C GLU A 108 0.93 -10.95 -21.93
N MET A 109 1.45 -11.23 -20.75
CA MET A 109 1.74 -12.59 -20.32
C MET A 109 0.45 -13.44 -20.18
N ALA A 110 -0.63 -12.85 -19.69
CA ALA A 110 -1.92 -13.53 -19.62
C ALA A 110 -2.45 -13.88 -21.01
N ALA A 111 -2.32 -12.97 -21.99
CA ALA A 111 -2.71 -13.21 -23.38
C ALA A 111 -1.84 -14.29 -24.03
N GLU A 112 -0.52 -14.25 -23.82
CA GLU A 112 0.39 -15.28 -24.33
C GLU A 112 0.07 -16.66 -23.77
N MET A 113 -0.17 -16.75 -22.47
CA MET A 113 -0.56 -18.01 -21.83
C MET A 113 -1.88 -18.54 -22.40
N LEU A 114 -2.89 -17.68 -22.59
CA LEU A 114 -4.16 -18.07 -23.15
C LEU A 114 -4.02 -18.58 -24.59
N LEU A 115 -3.28 -17.86 -25.43
CA LEU A 115 -3.02 -18.25 -26.82
C LEU A 115 -2.27 -19.58 -26.91
N SER A 116 -1.31 -19.83 -26.03
CA SER A 116 -0.58 -21.09 -25.96
C SER A 116 -1.51 -22.25 -25.55
N LEU A 117 -2.35 -22.03 -24.53
CA LEU A 117 -3.37 -23.00 -24.11
C LEU A 117 -4.34 -23.36 -25.24
N MET A 118 -4.78 -22.35 -26.02
CA MET A 118 -5.70 -22.57 -27.15
C MET A 118 -5.04 -23.34 -28.31
N ARG A 119 -3.74 -23.12 -28.54
CA ARG A 119 -2.99 -23.67 -29.66
C ARG A 119 -2.42 -25.05 -29.36
N ASP A 120 -1.81 -25.19 -28.18
CA ASP A 120 -0.95 -26.31 -27.83
C ASP A 120 -1.54 -27.16 -26.68
N GLY A 121 -2.66 -26.72 -26.09
CA GLY A 121 -3.28 -27.39 -24.93
C GLY A 121 -2.47 -27.26 -23.63
N GLN A 122 -1.40 -26.47 -23.63
CA GLN A 122 -0.51 -26.27 -22.49
C GLN A 122 -0.09 -24.79 -22.38
N PRO A 123 0.16 -24.27 -21.16
CA PRO A 123 0.66 -22.92 -20.99
C PRO A 123 2.08 -22.76 -21.54
N ALA A 124 2.39 -21.58 -22.05
CA ALA A 124 3.72 -21.25 -22.54
C ALA A 124 4.77 -21.50 -21.42
N GLY A 125 5.82 -22.28 -21.77
CA GLY A 125 6.90 -22.63 -20.81
C GLY A 125 6.54 -23.71 -19.78
N GLY A 126 5.37 -24.36 -19.89
CA GLY A 126 4.95 -25.47 -19.02
C GLY A 126 4.64 -25.07 -17.57
N ASN A 127 4.54 -23.77 -17.28
CA ASN A 127 4.25 -23.24 -15.96
C ASN A 127 2.82 -22.73 -15.85
N ASP A 128 2.06 -23.32 -14.94
CA ASP A 128 0.70 -22.87 -14.62
C ASP A 128 0.64 -21.55 -13.84
N ARG A 129 1.80 -21.08 -13.35
CA ARG A 129 1.88 -19.89 -12.49
C ARG A 129 3.14 -19.09 -12.80
N ILE A 130 2.93 -17.82 -13.12
CA ILE A 130 4.01 -16.84 -13.28
C ILE A 130 3.88 -15.81 -12.17
N LEU A 131 4.98 -15.52 -11.49
CA LEU A 131 5.06 -14.44 -10.51
C LEU A 131 5.80 -13.27 -11.14
N ILE A 132 5.20 -12.08 -11.04
CA ILE A 132 5.82 -10.84 -11.48
C ILE A 132 6.10 -10.00 -10.24
N GLU A 133 7.34 -9.55 -10.08
CA GLU A 133 7.71 -8.71 -8.96
C GLU A 133 7.14 -7.31 -9.14
N PRO A 134 6.49 -6.74 -8.11
CA PRO A 134 6.03 -5.37 -8.12
C PRO A 134 7.21 -4.40 -7.91
N GLU A 135 7.03 -3.15 -8.31
CA GLU A 135 8.02 -2.09 -8.17
C GLU A 135 7.61 -1.09 -7.09
N LEU A 136 8.58 -0.67 -6.24
CA LEU A 136 8.37 0.43 -5.30
C LEU A 136 8.61 1.77 -6.00
N VAL A 137 7.58 2.59 -6.09
CA VAL A 137 7.63 3.95 -6.62
C VAL A 137 7.70 4.94 -5.45
N ILE A 138 8.87 5.54 -5.25
CA ILE A 138 9.11 6.51 -4.17
C ILE A 138 8.68 7.90 -4.65
N ARG A 139 7.87 8.59 -3.81
CA ARG A 139 7.41 9.97 -4.00
C ARG A 139 7.46 10.74 -2.68
N ASP A 140 6.59 11.75 -2.53
CA ASP A 140 6.69 12.77 -1.49
C ASP A 140 6.05 12.35 -0.14
N SER A 141 5.23 11.30 -0.10
CA SER A 141 4.48 10.91 1.11
C SER A 141 5.29 10.16 2.17
N CYS A 142 6.56 9.89 1.90
CA CYS A 142 7.47 9.24 2.84
C CYS A 142 8.79 9.99 2.93
N LYS A 143 9.36 10.03 4.12
CA LYS A 143 10.73 10.52 4.33
C LYS A 143 11.52 9.56 5.20
N SER A 144 12.85 9.55 4.98
CA SER A 144 13.75 8.88 5.91
C SER A 144 13.77 9.64 7.23
N ARG A 145 13.48 8.95 8.32
CA ARG A 145 13.76 9.48 9.66
C ARG A 145 15.19 9.10 10.01
N LYS A 146 16.07 10.07 10.12
CA LYS A 146 17.39 9.81 10.70
C LYS A 146 17.15 9.33 12.13
N ASN A 147 17.53 8.10 12.41
CA ASN A 147 17.58 7.61 13.77
C ASN A 147 18.51 8.54 14.55
N ASN A 148 17.96 9.35 15.43
CA ASN A 148 18.69 9.86 16.57
C ASN A 148 18.81 8.71 17.57
N LEU A 149 19.73 7.79 17.27
CA LEU A 149 20.27 6.81 18.22
C LEU A 149 21.48 7.42 18.91
#